data_5a64cedd0526e501094a1510b763e7a3
#
_entry.id   5a64cedd0526e501094a1510b763e7a3
#
_cell.length_a   1.000
_cell.length_b   1.000
_cell.length_c   1.000
_cell.angle_alpha   90.00
_cell.angle_beta   90.00
_cell.angle_gamma   90.00
#
_symmetry.space_group_name_H-M   'P 1'
#
loop_
_entity.id
_entity.type
_entity.pdbx_description
1 polymer ?
#
loop_
_entity_poly.entity_id
_entity_poly.type
_entity_poly.pdbx_seq_one_letter_code
_entity_poly.pdbx_strand_id
1 'polypeptide(L)'
;MRKIIIDTDTATDDAIAIIMALKCKDFNVLGITTVAGNVNIVQASSNALYTSELCGFKIPVYQGASSPLKRKLETSKFFHGKDGLGDTGPYKPKSKIRKSYAADRIISFLKKNPNEIEIIAIGPLTNIAEVYKKDPKSFKLIKNLYIMGGIGEGKGNITEFAEFNFWVDPDAADIVLNTTINIKVIAWDVTQLYGFLDQENFAELQKINNKISNFALNIQRRGLKYYQKKYKEN
;
A
#
# COMPACT_ATOMS: atom_id res chain seq x y z
N MET A 1 -20.58 -3.03 7.82
CA MET A 1 -19.33 -2.94 7.02
C MET A 1 -18.38 -1.96 7.70
N ARG A 2 -17.13 -2.32 7.87
CA ARG A 2 -16.06 -1.48 8.41
C ARG A 2 -15.69 -0.41 7.38
N LYS A 3 -15.71 0.87 7.79
CA LYS A 3 -15.29 1.98 6.92
C LYS A 3 -13.77 2.03 6.88
N ILE A 4 -13.16 1.88 5.70
CA ILE A 4 -11.71 1.87 5.58
C ILE A 4 -11.21 2.90 4.55
N ILE A 5 -10.00 3.40 4.78
CA ILE A 5 -9.17 4.13 3.82
C ILE A 5 -7.92 3.29 3.62
N ILE A 6 -7.47 3.13 2.38
CA ILE A 6 -6.21 2.46 2.05
C ILE A 6 -5.22 3.55 1.66
N ASP A 7 -4.07 3.62 2.35
CA ASP A 7 -2.93 4.48 1.98
C ASP A 7 -1.80 3.61 1.45
N THR A 8 -1.33 3.89 0.21
CA THR A 8 -0.54 2.93 -0.58
C THR A 8 0.39 3.64 -1.56
N ASP A 9 1.55 3.08 -1.83
CA ASP A 9 2.45 3.47 -2.92
C ASP A 9 2.33 2.55 -4.15
N THR A 10 1.21 1.93 -4.28
CA THR A 10 0.66 0.90 -5.17
C THR A 10 1.65 0.27 -6.15
N ALA A 11 2.27 -0.80 -5.67
CA ALA A 11 3.05 -1.72 -6.48
C ALA A 11 2.35 -3.10 -6.58
N THR A 12 3.09 -4.16 -6.86
CA THR A 12 2.54 -5.49 -7.16
C THR A 12 1.74 -6.08 -6.01
N ASP A 13 2.26 -6.04 -4.79
CA ASP A 13 1.65 -6.55 -3.56
C ASP A 13 0.52 -5.64 -3.07
N ASP A 14 0.71 -4.32 -3.13
CA ASP A 14 -0.36 -3.35 -2.86
C ASP A 14 -1.59 -3.56 -3.73
N ALA A 15 -1.38 -3.83 -5.04
CA ALA A 15 -2.47 -4.12 -5.95
C ALA A 15 -3.26 -5.36 -5.51
N ILE A 16 -2.60 -6.42 -5.01
CA ILE A 16 -3.25 -7.59 -4.42
C ILE A 16 -4.06 -7.18 -3.18
N ALA A 17 -3.46 -6.42 -2.27
CA ALA A 17 -4.15 -5.95 -1.06
C ALA A 17 -5.39 -5.11 -1.39
N ILE A 18 -5.31 -4.22 -2.39
CA ILE A 18 -6.46 -3.45 -2.89
C ILE A 18 -7.55 -4.39 -3.45
N ILE A 19 -7.19 -5.40 -4.27
CA ILE A 19 -8.13 -6.39 -4.79
C ILE A 19 -8.85 -7.10 -3.64
N MET A 20 -8.10 -7.58 -2.66
CA MET A 20 -8.65 -8.28 -1.49
C MET A 20 -9.61 -7.38 -0.71
N ALA A 21 -9.22 -6.14 -0.43
CA ALA A 21 -10.05 -5.19 0.29
C ALA A 21 -11.35 -4.85 -0.45
N LEU A 22 -11.28 -4.66 -1.78
CA LEU A 22 -12.45 -4.34 -2.61
C LEU A 22 -13.40 -5.53 -2.79
N LYS A 23 -12.90 -6.76 -2.71
CA LYS A 23 -13.72 -7.97 -2.81
C LYS A 23 -14.25 -8.46 -1.46
N CYS A 24 -13.73 -7.95 -0.36
CA CYS A 24 -14.21 -8.27 0.99
C CYS A 24 -15.55 -7.59 1.26
N LYS A 25 -16.60 -8.39 1.57
CA LYS A 25 -17.95 -7.89 1.85
C LYS A 25 -18.05 -7.11 3.18
N ASP A 26 -17.08 -7.29 4.08
CA ASP A 26 -17.07 -6.63 5.39
C ASP A 26 -16.51 -5.21 5.33
N PHE A 27 -15.90 -4.81 4.21
CA PHE A 27 -15.29 -3.52 4.03
C PHE A 27 -16.12 -2.58 3.17
N ASN A 28 -16.18 -1.32 3.60
CA ASN A 28 -16.62 -0.17 2.83
C ASN A 28 -15.41 0.74 2.59
N VAL A 29 -14.80 0.63 1.42
CA VAL A 29 -13.62 1.43 1.04
C VAL A 29 -14.07 2.83 0.65
N LEU A 30 -13.85 3.82 1.53
CA LEU A 30 -14.23 5.22 1.32
C LEU A 30 -13.37 5.94 0.29
N GLY A 31 -12.13 5.50 0.15
CA GLY A 31 -11.14 6.05 -0.79
C GLY A 31 -9.80 5.38 -0.67
N ILE A 32 -8.99 5.57 -1.70
CA ILE A 32 -7.58 5.18 -1.72
C ILE A 32 -6.77 6.48 -1.75
N THR A 33 -5.82 6.62 -0.84
CA THR A 33 -4.81 7.68 -0.85
C THR A 33 -3.49 7.12 -1.30
N THR A 34 -2.75 7.88 -2.11
CA THR A 34 -1.49 7.39 -2.63
C THR A 34 -0.31 8.23 -2.15
N VAL A 35 0.82 7.58 -1.97
CA VAL A 35 2.10 8.14 -1.53
C VAL A 35 3.19 7.67 -2.49
N ALA A 36 4.29 8.39 -2.60
CA ALA A 36 5.46 7.91 -3.34
C ALA A 36 6.28 6.95 -2.45
N GLY A 37 6.72 5.84 -3.03
CA GLY A 37 7.53 4.82 -2.37
C GLY A 37 8.08 3.85 -3.40
N ASN A 38 7.46 2.69 -3.59
CA ASN A 38 7.84 1.69 -4.58
C ASN A 38 8.02 2.28 -5.99
N VAL A 39 7.16 3.24 -6.33
CA VAL A 39 7.21 4.04 -7.55
C VAL A 39 6.93 5.52 -7.23
N ASN A 40 7.08 6.40 -8.22
CA ASN A 40 6.68 7.80 -8.05
C ASN A 40 5.16 7.92 -7.87
N ILE A 41 4.72 9.03 -7.32
CA ILE A 41 3.33 9.28 -6.96
C ILE A 41 2.35 9.20 -8.13
N VAL A 42 2.75 9.61 -9.34
CA VAL A 42 1.90 9.55 -10.53
C VAL A 42 1.64 8.10 -10.92
N GLN A 43 2.68 7.27 -10.89
CA GLN A 43 2.57 5.85 -11.20
C GLN A 43 1.77 5.11 -10.11
N ALA A 44 2.04 5.37 -8.83
CA ALA A 44 1.27 4.78 -7.72
C ALA A 44 -0.24 5.08 -7.87
N SER A 45 -0.59 6.32 -8.17
CA SER A 45 -1.99 6.73 -8.37
C SER A 45 -2.62 6.06 -9.60
N SER A 46 -1.87 5.94 -10.69
CA SER A 46 -2.32 5.24 -11.90
C SER A 46 -2.60 3.76 -11.62
N ASN A 47 -1.70 3.11 -10.88
CA ASN A 47 -1.83 1.71 -10.50
C ASN A 47 -3.05 1.46 -9.58
N ALA A 48 -3.27 2.34 -8.60
CA ALA A 48 -4.42 2.27 -7.71
C ALA A 48 -5.76 2.42 -8.46
N LEU A 49 -5.84 3.38 -9.39
CA LEU A 49 -7.00 3.56 -10.26
C LEU A 49 -7.27 2.33 -11.11
N TYR A 50 -6.24 1.83 -11.81
CA TYR A 50 -6.37 0.66 -12.67
C TYR A 50 -6.83 -0.57 -11.88
N THR A 51 -6.22 -0.83 -10.72
CA THR A 51 -6.57 -1.97 -9.86
C THR A 51 -8.03 -1.91 -9.41
N SER A 52 -8.49 -0.72 -9.00
CA SER A 52 -9.89 -0.50 -8.61
C SER A 52 -10.85 -0.77 -9.78
N GLU A 53 -10.54 -0.24 -10.97
CA GLU A 53 -11.35 -0.46 -12.19
C GLU A 53 -11.38 -1.93 -12.60
N LEU A 54 -10.26 -2.62 -12.52
CA LEU A 54 -10.17 -4.05 -12.81
C LEU A 54 -11.13 -4.88 -11.92
N CYS A 55 -11.29 -4.46 -10.68
CA CYS A 55 -12.22 -5.06 -9.73
C CYS A 55 -13.69 -4.70 -10.00
N GLY A 56 -13.98 -3.80 -10.93
CA GLY A 56 -15.32 -3.29 -11.22
C GLY A 56 -15.79 -2.18 -10.30
N PHE A 57 -14.88 -1.57 -9.51
CA PHE A 57 -15.21 -0.48 -8.59
C PHE A 57 -14.69 0.86 -9.11
N LYS A 58 -15.39 1.94 -8.74
CA LYS A 58 -14.99 3.33 -9.01
C LYS A 58 -14.63 4.03 -7.69
N ILE A 59 -13.65 3.50 -6.99
CA ILE A 59 -13.18 4.09 -5.73
C ILE A 59 -12.45 5.39 -6.02
N PRO A 60 -12.71 6.49 -5.29
CA PRO A 60 -11.98 7.73 -5.47
C PRO A 60 -10.52 7.57 -5.01
N VAL A 61 -9.59 7.94 -5.87
CA VAL A 61 -8.15 7.96 -5.59
C VAL A 61 -7.69 9.39 -5.40
N TYR A 62 -6.96 9.65 -4.32
CA TYR A 62 -6.44 10.95 -3.92
C TYR A 62 -4.92 10.90 -3.84
N GLN A 63 -4.28 11.76 -4.60
CA GLN A 63 -2.82 11.85 -4.65
C GLN A 63 -2.30 12.61 -3.43
N GLY A 64 -1.26 12.08 -2.79
CA GLY A 64 -0.61 12.68 -1.62
C GLY A 64 0.86 13.00 -1.87
N ALA A 65 1.70 12.70 -0.88
CA ALA A 65 3.11 13.07 -0.88
C ALA A 65 3.88 12.45 -2.05
N SER A 66 4.62 13.29 -2.77
CA SER A 66 5.48 12.88 -3.89
C SER A 66 6.92 12.58 -3.49
N SER A 67 7.25 12.79 -2.23
CA SER A 67 8.56 12.53 -1.63
C SER A 67 8.44 12.29 -0.13
N PRO A 68 9.39 11.60 0.50
CA PRO A 68 9.50 11.51 1.95
C PRO A 68 9.66 12.89 2.60
N LEU A 69 9.42 12.99 3.91
CA LEU A 69 9.46 14.26 4.64
C LEU A 69 10.81 14.97 4.57
N LYS A 70 11.91 14.23 4.60
CA LYS A 70 13.27 14.83 4.59
C LYS A 70 14.21 14.18 3.57
N ARG A 71 14.03 12.91 3.24
CA ARG A 71 14.91 12.17 2.33
C ARG A 71 14.55 12.40 0.87
N LYS A 72 15.49 12.09 -0.03
CA LYS A 72 15.16 11.87 -1.44
C LYS A 72 14.38 10.57 -1.58
N LEU A 73 13.42 10.55 -2.49
CA LEU A 73 12.69 9.34 -2.84
C LEU A 73 13.63 8.32 -3.48
N GLU A 74 13.71 7.17 -2.89
CA GLU A 74 14.29 5.98 -3.48
C GLU A 74 13.19 4.96 -3.74
N THR A 75 13.20 4.32 -4.90
CA THR A 75 12.11 3.44 -5.35
C THR A 75 12.57 2.00 -5.43
N SER A 76 11.64 1.05 -5.29
CA SER A 76 11.91 -0.39 -5.42
C SER A 76 11.62 -0.94 -6.82
N LYS A 77 11.83 -0.13 -7.87
CA LYS A 77 11.63 -0.56 -9.27
C LYS A 77 12.47 -1.77 -9.68
N PHE A 78 13.57 -2.03 -9.01
CA PHE A 78 14.38 -3.23 -9.21
C PHE A 78 13.56 -4.50 -8.94
N PHE A 79 12.65 -4.46 -7.98
CA PHE A 79 11.78 -5.56 -7.58
C PHE A 79 10.44 -5.52 -8.32
N HIS A 80 9.70 -4.39 -8.24
CA HIS A 80 8.34 -4.27 -8.75
C HIS A 80 8.23 -3.89 -10.24
N GLY A 81 9.36 -3.62 -10.91
CA GLY A 81 9.35 -3.13 -12.30
C GLY A 81 9.25 -1.62 -12.41
N LYS A 82 9.49 -1.09 -13.62
CA LYS A 82 9.46 0.36 -13.88
C LYS A 82 8.07 0.95 -13.65
N ASP A 83 7.04 0.18 -13.98
CA ASP A 83 5.63 0.54 -13.82
C ASP A 83 5.06 0.16 -12.43
N GLY A 84 5.85 -0.51 -11.58
CA GLY A 84 5.42 -1.02 -10.29
C GLY A 84 4.45 -2.20 -10.35
N LEU A 85 4.11 -2.69 -11.54
CA LEU A 85 3.21 -3.82 -11.77
C LEU A 85 3.89 -4.94 -12.58
N GLY A 86 5.20 -5.13 -12.35
CA GLY A 86 6.00 -6.22 -12.89
C GLY A 86 6.41 -6.04 -14.35
N ASP A 87 6.22 -4.86 -14.94
CA ASP A 87 6.44 -4.55 -16.35
C ASP A 87 5.63 -5.47 -17.30
N THR A 88 4.43 -5.88 -16.88
CA THR A 88 3.55 -6.82 -17.61
C THR A 88 2.39 -6.12 -18.34
N GLY A 89 2.30 -4.76 -18.24
CA GLY A 89 1.29 -3.93 -18.89
C GLY A 89 1.53 -3.65 -20.36
N PRO A 90 0.78 -2.70 -20.94
CA PRO A 90 0.40 -1.42 -20.32
C PRO A 90 -0.93 -1.47 -19.53
N TYR A 91 -0.90 -0.98 -18.29
CA TYR A 91 -2.07 -0.85 -17.43
C TYR A 91 -2.49 0.63 -17.34
N LYS A 92 -3.49 1.01 -18.15
CA LYS A 92 -3.95 2.41 -18.24
C LYS A 92 -5.36 2.54 -17.63
N PRO A 93 -5.53 3.31 -16.55
CA PRO A 93 -6.86 3.58 -16.00
C PRO A 93 -7.65 4.51 -16.91
N LYS A 94 -8.97 4.38 -16.88
CA LYS A 94 -9.93 5.29 -17.54
C LYS A 94 -10.33 6.46 -16.64
N SER A 95 -10.40 6.20 -15.34
CA SER A 95 -10.74 7.20 -14.33
C SER A 95 -9.57 8.15 -14.07
N LYS A 96 -9.90 9.29 -13.46
CA LYS A 96 -8.92 10.32 -13.08
C LYS A 96 -8.82 10.43 -11.56
N ILE A 97 -7.65 10.78 -11.06
CA ILE A 97 -7.44 11.13 -9.67
C ILE A 97 -8.35 12.31 -9.27
N ARG A 98 -8.74 12.35 -8.01
CA ARG A 98 -9.51 13.46 -7.45
C ARG A 98 -8.59 14.64 -7.14
N LYS A 99 -9.10 15.86 -7.28
CA LYS A 99 -8.30 17.10 -7.09
C LYS A 99 -7.84 17.33 -5.64
N SER A 100 -8.53 16.76 -4.65
CA SER A 100 -8.18 16.95 -3.24
C SER A 100 -6.90 16.20 -2.90
N TYR A 101 -6.01 16.84 -2.14
CA TYR A 101 -4.80 16.22 -1.61
C TYR A 101 -5.14 15.13 -0.57
N ALA A 102 -4.33 14.08 -0.51
CA ALA A 102 -4.60 12.89 0.30
C ALA A 102 -4.81 13.21 1.79
N ALA A 103 -3.87 13.92 2.41
CA ALA A 103 -3.97 14.25 3.84
C ALA A 103 -5.23 15.08 4.16
N ASP A 104 -5.57 16.06 3.31
CA ASP A 104 -6.77 16.89 3.50
C ASP A 104 -8.05 16.07 3.36
N ARG A 105 -8.02 15.06 2.46
CA ARG A 105 -9.16 14.16 2.29
C ARG A 105 -9.32 13.20 3.46
N ILE A 106 -8.25 12.63 3.97
CA ILE A 106 -8.28 11.81 5.19
C ILE A 106 -8.89 12.61 6.33
N ILE A 107 -8.40 13.82 6.59
CA ILE A 107 -8.95 14.71 7.63
C ILE A 107 -10.46 14.94 7.42
N SER A 108 -10.88 15.21 6.19
CA SER A 108 -12.29 15.41 5.86
C SER A 108 -13.16 14.18 6.14
N PHE A 109 -12.66 12.98 5.82
CA PHE A 109 -13.34 11.72 6.11
C PHE A 109 -13.46 11.47 7.61
N LEU A 110 -12.38 11.70 8.37
CA LEU A 110 -12.34 11.51 9.82
C LEU A 110 -13.34 12.45 10.53
N LYS A 111 -13.41 13.73 10.13
CA LYS A 111 -14.39 14.68 10.67
C LYS A 111 -15.83 14.27 10.41
N LYS A 112 -16.12 13.65 9.27
CA LYS A 112 -17.46 13.18 8.91
C LYS A 112 -17.85 11.87 9.58
N ASN A 113 -16.88 11.06 9.99
CA ASN A 113 -17.07 9.74 10.56
C ASN A 113 -16.15 9.55 11.78
N PRO A 114 -16.34 10.31 12.86
CA PRO A 114 -15.44 10.28 14.01
C PRO A 114 -15.43 8.90 14.68
N ASN A 115 -14.25 8.35 14.92
CA ASN A 115 -14.03 7.05 15.56
C ASN A 115 -14.64 5.84 14.82
N GLU A 116 -14.94 5.99 13.52
CA GLU A 116 -15.50 4.89 12.73
C GLU A 116 -14.54 4.38 11.65
N ILE A 117 -13.58 5.22 11.21
CA ILE A 117 -12.69 4.91 10.10
C ILE A 117 -11.46 4.18 10.59
N GLU A 118 -11.16 3.09 9.91
CA GLU A 118 -9.90 2.38 10.03
C GLU A 118 -9.02 2.70 8.82
N ILE A 119 -7.73 2.99 9.05
CA ILE A 119 -6.78 3.25 7.97
C ILE A 119 -5.86 2.04 7.83
N ILE A 120 -5.70 1.58 6.61
CA ILE A 120 -4.76 0.52 6.23
C ILE A 120 -3.65 1.19 5.42
N ALA A 121 -2.53 1.46 6.08
CA ALA A 121 -1.34 2.06 5.48
C ALA A 121 -0.36 0.93 5.08
N ILE A 122 -0.20 0.73 3.79
CA ILE A 122 0.65 -0.32 3.19
C ILE A 122 1.82 0.24 2.39
N GLY A 123 2.02 1.56 2.43
CA GLY A 123 3.19 2.28 1.90
C GLY A 123 3.89 3.12 2.98
N PRO A 124 4.88 3.95 2.59
CA PRO A 124 5.53 4.89 3.50
C PRO A 124 4.53 5.81 4.20
N LEU A 125 4.77 6.10 5.48
CA LEU A 125 3.80 6.78 6.35
C LEU A 125 3.71 8.30 6.15
N THR A 126 4.26 8.85 5.07
CA THR A 126 4.34 10.29 4.82
C THR A 126 2.98 10.97 4.86
N ASN A 127 1.96 10.43 4.17
CA ASN A 127 0.61 10.99 4.19
C ASN A 127 0.01 10.97 5.61
N ILE A 128 0.22 9.90 6.36
CA ILE A 128 -0.31 9.71 7.71
C ILE A 128 0.34 10.69 8.69
N ALA A 129 1.65 10.88 8.57
CA ALA A 129 2.38 11.90 9.34
C ALA A 129 1.91 13.32 9.00
N GLU A 130 1.62 13.61 7.72
CA GLU A 130 1.06 14.89 7.31
C GLU A 130 -0.34 15.13 7.90
N VAL A 131 -1.19 14.11 7.97
CA VAL A 131 -2.50 14.22 8.65
C VAL A 131 -2.31 14.63 10.11
N TYR A 132 -1.40 13.96 10.83
CA TYR A 132 -1.08 14.30 12.22
C TYR A 132 -0.55 15.73 12.37
N LYS A 133 0.40 16.14 11.52
CA LYS A 133 0.99 17.49 11.55
C LYS A 133 -0.03 18.58 11.21
N LYS A 134 -0.94 18.34 10.27
CA LYS A 134 -1.95 19.31 9.84
C LYS A 134 -3.09 19.46 10.84
N ASP A 135 -3.60 18.36 11.37
CA ASP A 135 -4.75 18.35 12.28
C ASP A 135 -4.67 17.19 13.29
N PRO A 136 -3.89 17.37 14.38
CA PRO A 136 -3.75 16.35 15.42
C PRO A 136 -5.09 15.99 16.10
N LYS A 137 -6.05 16.91 16.10
CA LYS A 137 -7.39 16.63 16.68
C LYS A 137 -8.16 15.64 15.81
N SER A 138 -8.16 15.86 14.50
CA SER A 138 -8.79 14.93 13.56
C SER A 138 -8.07 13.59 13.50
N PHE A 139 -6.74 13.57 13.64
CA PHE A 139 -5.96 12.34 13.69
C PHE A 139 -6.40 11.41 14.83
N LYS A 140 -6.74 11.97 15.99
CA LYS A 140 -7.27 11.19 17.14
C LYS A 140 -8.63 10.52 16.88
N LEU A 141 -9.32 10.91 15.80
CA LEU A 141 -10.59 10.29 15.39
C LEU A 141 -10.40 9.01 14.58
N ILE A 142 -9.16 8.60 14.30
CA ILE A 142 -8.85 7.31 13.67
C ILE A 142 -9.23 6.19 14.67
N LYS A 143 -10.10 5.28 14.23
CA LYS A 143 -10.52 4.14 15.05
C LYS A 143 -9.39 3.14 15.26
N ASN A 144 -8.73 2.74 14.16
CA ASN A 144 -7.55 1.88 14.15
C ASN A 144 -6.65 2.28 12.98
N LEU A 145 -5.36 2.26 13.19
CA LEU A 145 -4.35 2.40 12.13
C LEU A 145 -3.59 1.07 12.02
N TYR A 146 -3.76 0.39 10.88
CA TYR A 146 -3.00 -0.80 10.52
C TYR A 146 -1.85 -0.37 9.61
N ILE A 147 -0.63 -0.72 9.96
CA ILE A 147 0.57 -0.34 9.24
C ILE A 147 1.30 -1.61 8.79
N MET A 148 1.54 -1.77 7.49
CA MET A 148 2.56 -2.68 7.01
C MET A 148 3.88 -1.93 6.98
N GLY A 149 4.85 -2.37 7.79
CA GLY A 149 6.15 -1.71 7.86
C GLY A 149 6.99 -2.15 9.05
N GLY A 150 8.28 -1.81 8.99
CA GLY A 150 9.22 -2.16 10.04
C GLY A 150 9.56 -3.65 10.12
N ILE A 151 10.37 -3.99 11.08
CA ILE A 151 10.76 -5.37 11.43
C ILE A 151 10.47 -5.60 12.91
N GLY A 152 9.96 -6.80 13.26
CA GLY A 152 9.84 -7.25 14.64
C GLY A 152 11.12 -7.95 15.06
N GLU A 153 11.31 -9.17 14.57
CA GLU A 153 12.52 -9.99 14.75
C GLU A 153 13.06 -10.37 13.36
N GLY A 154 14.38 -10.52 13.24
CA GLY A 154 15.00 -10.98 12.00
C GLY A 154 15.60 -9.87 11.15
N LYS A 155 15.64 -10.08 9.82
CA LYS A 155 16.32 -9.19 8.85
C LYS A 155 15.31 -8.37 8.05
N GLY A 156 15.71 -7.15 7.70
CA GLY A 156 14.95 -6.30 6.79
C GLY A 156 14.95 -6.78 5.34
N ASN A 157 14.20 -6.10 4.50
CA ASN A 157 14.09 -6.42 3.08
C ASN A 157 14.90 -5.47 2.18
N ILE A 158 15.21 -4.26 2.65
CA ILE A 158 16.01 -3.27 1.90
C ILE A 158 17.44 -3.14 2.45
N THR A 159 17.60 -3.13 3.77
CA THR A 159 18.89 -3.29 4.44
C THR A 159 18.79 -4.45 5.44
N GLU A 160 19.89 -4.82 6.08
CA GLU A 160 19.87 -5.85 7.12
C GLU A 160 18.92 -5.49 8.29
N PHE A 161 18.79 -4.19 8.59
CA PHE A 161 18.07 -3.70 9.76
C PHE A 161 16.83 -2.85 9.42
N ALA A 162 16.39 -2.80 8.15
CA ALA A 162 15.27 -1.98 7.76
C ALA A 162 14.34 -2.65 6.75
N GLU A 163 13.05 -2.45 6.99
CA GLU A 163 11.98 -2.71 6.05
C GLU A 163 11.75 -1.44 5.18
N PHE A 164 11.36 -1.65 3.92
CA PHE A 164 11.32 -0.63 2.89
C PHE A 164 10.43 0.57 3.21
N ASN A 165 9.20 0.37 3.68
CA ASN A 165 8.27 1.47 3.94
C ASN A 165 8.79 2.41 5.03
N PHE A 166 9.34 1.85 6.11
CA PHE A 166 9.95 2.64 7.19
C PHE A 166 11.29 3.24 6.75
N TRP A 167 12.05 2.51 5.93
CA TRP A 167 13.32 3.00 5.41
C TRP A 167 13.16 4.19 4.44
N VAL A 168 12.11 4.18 3.61
CA VAL A 168 11.82 5.29 2.68
C VAL A 168 11.54 6.59 3.44
N ASP A 169 10.71 6.55 4.48
CA ASP A 169 10.41 7.74 5.30
C ASP A 169 10.43 7.44 6.80
N PRO A 170 11.63 7.29 7.40
CA PRO A 170 11.75 7.00 8.83
C PRO A 170 11.27 8.16 9.71
N ASP A 171 11.36 9.41 9.22
CA ASP A 171 10.83 10.57 9.95
C ASP A 171 9.30 10.51 10.07
N ALA A 172 8.62 10.07 9.01
CA ALA A 172 7.17 9.85 9.06
C ALA A 172 6.81 8.68 9.98
N ALA A 173 7.57 7.58 9.92
CA ALA A 173 7.37 6.44 10.82
C ALA A 173 7.53 6.83 12.29
N ASP A 174 8.59 7.57 12.62
CA ASP A 174 8.84 8.09 13.98
C ASP A 174 7.67 8.96 14.47
N ILE A 175 7.22 9.92 13.65
CA ILE A 175 6.09 10.79 14.01
C ILE A 175 4.84 9.98 14.31
N VAL A 176 4.49 9.02 13.44
CA VAL A 176 3.24 8.26 13.55
C VAL A 176 3.28 7.30 14.73
N LEU A 177 4.38 6.58 14.92
CA LEU A 177 4.52 5.59 15.99
C LEU A 177 4.55 6.23 17.39
N ASN A 178 4.95 7.50 17.51
CA ASN A 178 4.91 8.25 18.76
C ASN A 178 3.54 8.87 19.08
N THR A 179 2.50 8.59 18.28
CA THR A 179 1.13 9.04 18.57
C THR A 179 0.42 8.11 19.55
N THR A 180 -0.71 8.59 20.12
CA THR A 180 -1.46 7.85 21.15
C THR A 180 -2.69 7.11 20.63
N ILE A 181 -2.86 7.00 19.29
CA ILE A 181 -3.98 6.26 18.69
C ILE A 181 -3.72 4.74 18.73
N ASN A 182 -4.75 3.96 18.45
CA ASN A 182 -4.60 2.51 18.35
C ASN A 182 -3.89 2.11 17.05
N ILE A 183 -2.60 1.77 17.16
CA ILE A 183 -1.75 1.35 16.04
C ILE A 183 -1.51 -0.17 16.14
N LYS A 184 -1.62 -0.84 14.99
CA LYS A 184 -1.25 -2.24 14.80
C LYS A 184 -0.24 -2.33 13.66
N VAL A 185 0.99 -2.69 14.00
CA VAL A 185 2.07 -2.88 13.02
C VAL A 185 2.11 -4.34 12.60
N ILE A 186 2.03 -4.57 11.31
CA ILE A 186 2.28 -5.85 10.64
C ILE A 186 3.67 -5.76 10.04
N ALA A 187 4.65 -6.26 10.77
CA ALA A 187 6.05 -6.15 10.42
C ALA A 187 6.44 -7.12 9.29
N TRP A 188 7.62 -6.91 8.71
CA TRP A 188 8.12 -7.69 7.58
C TRP A 188 8.24 -9.19 7.87
N ASP A 189 8.62 -9.57 9.07
CA ASP A 189 8.68 -10.96 9.51
C ASP A 189 7.31 -11.64 9.46
N VAL A 190 6.22 -10.95 9.81
CA VAL A 190 4.85 -11.46 9.63
C VAL A 190 4.55 -11.69 8.15
N THR A 191 4.96 -10.73 7.29
CA THR A 191 4.80 -10.87 5.83
C THR A 191 5.59 -12.05 5.29
N GLN A 192 6.81 -12.28 5.78
CA GLN A 192 7.63 -13.42 5.37
C GLN A 192 7.02 -14.76 5.78
N LEU A 193 6.36 -14.84 6.93
CA LEU A 193 5.76 -16.08 7.43
C LEU A 193 4.39 -16.39 6.80
N TYR A 194 3.59 -15.36 6.51
CA TYR A 194 2.18 -15.55 6.17
C TYR A 194 1.74 -14.87 4.87
N GLY A 195 2.55 -13.98 4.30
CA GLY A 195 2.21 -13.17 3.13
C GLY A 195 2.69 -13.73 1.79
N PHE A 196 3.02 -15.00 1.70
CA PHE A 196 3.49 -15.62 0.45
C PHE A 196 2.45 -16.59 -0.14
N LEU A 197 2.51 -16.75 -1.45
CA LEU A 197 1.74 -17.77 -2.17
C LEU A 197 2.64 -18.99 -2.40
N ASP A 198 2.28 -20.11 -1.82
CA ASP A 198 2.92 -21.39 -2.12
C ASP A 198 2.50 -21.91 -3.51
N GLN A 199 3.08 -23.03 -3.92
CA GLN A 199 2.82 -23.61 -5.25
C GLN A 199 1.38 -24.06 -5.41
N GLU A 200 0.74 -24.55 -4.35
CA GLU A 200 -0.65 -25.03 -4.36
C GLU A 200 -1.60 -23.85 -4.55
N ASN A 201 -1.50 -22.82 -3.73
CA ASN A 201 -2.29 -21.58 -3.83
C ASN A 201 -2.09 -20.89 -5.20
N PHE A 202 -0.85 -20.91 -5.72
CA PHE A 202 -0.56 -20.37 -7.05
C PHE A 202 -1.30 -21.16 -8.15
N ALA A 203 -1.28 -22.51 -8.08
CA ALA A 203 -1.99 -23.36 -9.03
C ALA A 203 -3.51 -23.19 -8.94
N GLU A 204 -4.05 -23.00 -7.73
CA GLU A 204 -5.48 -22.71 -7.55
C GLU A 204 -5.88 -21.38 -8.18
N LEU A 205 -5.10 -20.31 -7.97
CA LEU A 205 -5.34 -19.02 -8.61
C LEU A 205 -5.28 -19.12 -10.15
N GLN A 206 -4.42 -19.99 -10.71
CA GLN A 206 -4.38 -20.25 -12.14
C GLN A 206 -5.67 -20.91 -12.65
N LYS A 207 -6.27 -21.82 -11.88
CA LYS A 207 -7.52 -22.50 -12.25
C LYS A 207 -8.70 -21.53 -12.33
N ILE A 208 -8.71 -20.45 -11.51
CA ILE A 208 -9.75 -19.41 -11.53
C ILE A 208 -9.84 -18.74 -12.90
N ASN A 209 -8.72 -18.52 -13.58
CA ASN A 209 -8.57 -18.06 -14.95
C ASN A 209 -9.51 -16.92 -15.37
N ASN A 210 -9.62 -15.89 -14.54
CA ASN A 210 -10.35 -14.67 -14.86
C ASN A 210 -9.40 -13.45 -14.95
N LYS A 211 -9.94 -12.30 -15.36
CA LYS A 211 -9.11 -11.08 -15.52
C LYS A 211 -8.36 -10.67 -14.25
N ILE A 212 -8.95 -10.84 -13.08
CA ILE A 212 -8.36 -10.44 -11.81
C ILE A 212 -7.26 -11.42 -11.40
N SER A 213 -7.54 -12.74 -11.44
CA SER A 213 -6.54 -13.75 -11.08
C SER A 213 -5.35 -13.73 -12.05
N ASN A 214 -5.61 -13.57 -13.36
CA ASN A 214 -4.56 -13.47 -14.36
C ASN A 214 -3.68 -12.21 -14.15
N PHE A 215 -4.28 -11.06 -13.83
CA PHE A 215 -3.55 -9.86 -13.48
C PHE A 215 -2.71 -10.09 -12.21
N ALA A 216 -3.31 -10.60 -11.14
CA ALA A 216 -2.64 -10.86 -9.87
C ALA A 216 -1.40 -11.76 -10.05
N LEU A 217 -1.52 -12.84 -10.80
CA LEU A 217 -0.42 -13.76 -11.09
C LEU A 217 0.66 -13.12 -11.98
N ASN A 218 0.25 -12.36 -13.01
CA ASN A 218 1.19 -11.77 -13.95
C ASN A 218 2.09 -10.73 -13.29
N ILE A 219 1.54 -9.83 -12.46
CA ILE A 219 2.31 -8.79 -11.80
C ILE A 219 3.35 -9.34 -10.81
N GLN A 220 3.14 -10.53 -10.25
CA GLN A 220 4.07 -11.18 -9.30
C GLN A 220 5.25 -11.90 -9.97
N ARG A 221 5.21 -12.15 -11.27
CA ARG A 221 6.26 -12.94 -11.97
C ARG A 221 7.66 -12.36 -11.82
N ARG A 222 7.78 -11.04 -11.79
CA ARG A 222 9.07 -10.36 -11.64
C ARG A 222 9.66 -10.58 -10.25
N GLY A 223 8.88 -10.38 -9.20
CA GLY A 223 9.29 -10.63 -7.81
C GLY A 223 9.68 -12.09 -7.58
N LEU A 224 8.89 -13.04 -8.11
CA LEU A 224 9.23 -14.47 -8.04
C LEU A 224 10.57 -14.78 -8.68
N LYS A 225 10.86 -14.23 -9.87
CA LYS A 225 12.16 -14.40 -10.53
C LYS A 225 13.31 -13.79 -9.72
N TYR A 226 13.08 -12.62 -9.10
CA TYR A 226 14.08 -11.98 -8.25
C TYR A 226 14.42 -12.84 -7.04
N TYR A 227 13.42 -13.39 -6.34
CA TYR A 227 13.65 -14.30 -5.21
C TYR A 227 14.32 -15.60 -5.63
N GLN A 228 13.89 -16.22 -6.72
CA GLN A 228 14.52 -17.44 -7.24
C GLN A 228 16.00 -17.24 -7.56
N LYS A 229 16.39 -16.07 -8.07
CA LYS A 229 17.79 -15.75 -8.32
C LYS A 229 18.55 -15.57 -7.00
N LYS A 230 18.02 -14.77 -6.06
CA LYS A 230 18.64 -14.46 -4.77
C LYS A 230 18.87 -15.72 -3.90
N TYR A 231 17.95 -16.69 -3.94
CA TYR A 231 18.06 -17.93 -3.16
C TYR A 231 18.77 -19.09 -3.87
N LYS A 232 19.11 -18.93 -5.16
CA LYS A 232 20.00 -19.90 -5.86
C LYS A 232 21.49 -19.53 -5.75
N GLU A 233 21.77 -18.28 -5.40
CA GLU A 233 23.14 -17.76 -5.23
C GLU A 233 23.62 -17.86 -3.76
N ASN A 234 22.79 -18.36 -2.85
CA ASN A 234 23.08 -18.70 -1.45
C ASN A 234 22.84 -20.19 -1.20
#